data_425082d82ba859453716fb3b9a57d4a9
#
_entry.id   425082d82ba859453716fb3b9a57d4a9
#
_cell.length_a   1.000
_cell.length_b   1.000
_cell.length_c   1.000
_cell.angle_alpha   90.00
_cell.angle_beta   90.00
_cell.angle_gamma   90.00
#
_symmetry.space_group_name_H-M   'P 1'
#
loop_
_entity.id
_entity.type
_entity.pdbx_description
1 polymer ?
#
loop_
_entity_poly.entity_id
_entity_poly.type
_entity_poly.pdbx_seq_one_letter_code
_entity_poly.pdbx_strand_id
1 'polypeptide(L)'
;MSFGWAVISAGDYADSRGAPGINQAEGAELIAVQSRDQGRADAFAEKHEAKTAYTSVEDVLSDSRIDAVYITSPNHLHTQQTTMAANAGKHVLVEKPLSLNLADGVETLQLCQDKGVKVGVGLHLRHHPGHIETQRLIANGILGTIALAQSQIGQGERGNVQPAPRAGLRDWWTHPELVGGAFSMLTIGVHAIDDLQFLLGQQVVELAAITDGQTSERPLENLATMCLRFEGGTIGTVICGMRLPEFDNDVAIYGSEGKVILDDGSWPRLQGELRVSSETVNASTSYEPDFVFLVKKNIEDFQTAIVEDRDPAASGAHGLKLVQLTEAMVESAKTGRTIRLESLPA
;
A
#
# COMPACT_ATOMS: atom_id res chain seq x y z
N MET A 1 -16.50 0.75 -23.89
CA MET A 1 -17.41 0.48 -22.75
C MET A 1 -16.70 1.00 -21.52
N SER A 2 -17.41 1.63 -20.61
CA SER A 2 -16.85 2.03 -19.32
C SER A 2 -16.69 0.79 -18.43
N PHE A 3 -15.63 0.77 -17.61
CA PHE A 3 -15.37 -0.28 -16.63
C PHE A 3 -16.08 0.07 -15.32
N GLY A 4 -17.01 -0.79 -14.90
CA GLY A 4 -17.86 -0.52 -13.74
C GLY A 4 -17.20 -0.80 -12.40
N TRP A 5 -17.08 0.22 -11.55
CA TRP A 5 -16.51 0.12 -10.23
C TRP A 5 -17.56 0.23 -9.12
N ALA A 6 -17.30 -0.46 -8.01
CA ALA A 6 -17.98 -0.17 -6.76
C ALA A 6 -16.97 0.06 -5.63
N VAL A 7 -17.31 0.96 -4.70
CA VAL A 7 -16.58 1.17 -3.46
C VAL A 7 -17.26 0.41 -2.33
N ILE A 8 -16.53 -0.49 -1.68
CA ILE A 8 -16.99 -1.17 -0.46
C ILE A 8 -16.41 -0.45 0.76
N SER A 9 -17.30 0.05 1.62
CA SER A 9 -17.05 0.87 2.79
C SER A 9 -16.78 2.36 2.49
N ALA A 10 -17.84 3.16 2.50
CA ALA A 10 -17.80 4.63 2.35
C ALA A 10 -17.18 5.32 3.59
N GLY A 11 -15.87 5.17 3.76
CA GLY A 11 -15.06 5.79 4.81
C GLY A 11 -14.25 6.98 4.31
N ASP A 12 -13.47 7.60 5.20
CA ASP A 12 -12.67 8.81 4.90
C ASP A 12 -11.67 8.60 3.75
N TYR A 13 -11.06 7.41 3.65
CA TYR A 13 -10.14 7.11 2.55
C TYR A 13 -10.88 7.01 1.21
N ALA A 14 -12.01 6.30 1.20
CA ALA A 14 -12.87 6.22 0.03
C ALA A 14 -13.34 7.61 -0.41
N ASP A 15 -13.76 8.44 0.54
CA ASP A 15 -14.29 9.79 0.30
C ASP A 15 -13.24 10.76 -0.25
N SER A 16 -12.03 10.72 0.31
CA SER A 16 -10.98 11.68 -0.04
C SER A 16 -10.07 11.24 -1.18
N ARG A 17 -10.06 9.95 -1.53
CA ARG A 17 -9.08 9.37 -2.48
C ARG A 17 -9.67 8.31 -3.40
N GLY A 18 -10.36 7.29 -2.86
CA GLY A 18 -10.83 6.14 -3.63
C GLY A 18 -11.84 6.53 -4.71
N ALA A 19 -12.96 7.16 -4.32
CA ALA A 19 -13.96 7.59 -5.28
C ALA A 19 -13.47 8.71 -6.22
N PRO A 20 -12.74 9.75 -5.74
CA PRO A 20 -12.10 10.70 -6.64
C PRO A 20 -11.12 10.06 -7.63
N GLY A 21 -10.36 9.05 -7.19
CA GLY A 21 -9.46 8.29 -8.07
C GLY A 21 -10.22 7.55 -9.18
N ILE A 22 -11.32 6.86 -8.84
CA ILE A 22 -12.17 6.18 -9.82
C ILE A 22 -12.77 7.21 -10.80
N ASN A 23 -13.33 8.30 -10.30
CA ASN A 23 -13.99 9.31 -11.13
C ASN A 23 -13.02 10.03 -12.10
N GLN A 24 -11.73 10.07 -11.78
CA GLN A 24 -10.71 10.66 -12.65
C GLN A 24 -10.02 9.63 -13.56
N ALA A 25 -10.16 8.33 -13.28
CA ALA A 25 -9.50 7.28 -14.05
C ALA A 25 -10.15 7.13 -15.43
N GLU A 26 -9.31 7.01 -16.46
CA GLU A 26 -9.81 6.86 -17.84
C GLU A 26 -10.57 5.55 -18.01
N GLY A 27 -11.78 5.63 -18.57
CA GLY A 27 -12.63 4.48 -18.81
C GLY A 27 -13.31 3.90 -17.57
N ALA A 28 -13.11 4.45 -16.37
CA ALA A 28 -13.77 4.03 -15.14
C ALA A 28 -15.13 4.71 -14.97
N GLU A 29 -16.08 4.01 -14.34
CA GLU A 29 -17.36 4.56 -13.92
C GLU A 29 -17.73 4.06 -12.53
N LEU A 30 -17.98 4.97 -11.59
CA LEU A 30 -18.42 4.61 -10.25
C LEU A 30 -19.91 4.24 -10.26
N ILE A 31 -20.20 2.94 -10.32
CA ILE A 31 -21.55 2.38 -10.38
C ILE A 31 -22.20 2.38 -8.99
N ALA A 32 -21.47 1.94 -7.98
CA ALA A 32 -22.06 1.75 -6.66
C ALA A 32 -21.12 2.12 -5.51
N VAL A 33 -21.73 2.42 -4.39
CA VAL A 33 -21.03 2.55 -3.10
C VAL A 33 -21.78 1.74 -2.04
N GLN A 34 -21.03 1.18 -1.10
CA GLN A 34 -21.61 0.49 0.05
C GLN A 34 -21.21 1.16 1.36
N SER A 35 -22.19 1.33 2.24
CA SER A 35 -21.99 1.69 3.65
C SER A 35 -23.06 0.99 4.50
N ARG A 36 -22.72 0.57 5.72
CA ARG A 36 -23.67 -0.05 6.66
C ARG A 36 -24.83 0.86 7.07
N ASP A 37 -24.72 2.15 6.81
CA ASP A 37 -25.73 3.17 7.08
C ASP A 37 -26.23 3.75 5.76
N GLN A 38 -27.54 3.71 5.52
CA GLN A 38 -28.15 4.15 4.27
C GLN A 38 -27.91 5.65 4.03
N GLY A 39 -28.07 6.47 5.05
CA GLY A 39 -27.88 7.92 4.91
C GLY A 39 -26.45 8.29 4.50
N ARG A 40 -25.45 7.57 5.03
CA ARG A 40 -24.06 7.74 4.57
C ARG A 40 -23.84 7.22 3.17
N ALA A 41 -24.44 6.09 2.82
CA ALA A 41 -24.33 5.55 1.47
C ALA A 41 -24.92 6.53 0.45
N ASP A 42 -26.10 7.08 0.71
CA ASP A 42 -26.79 8.04 -0.15
C ASP A 42 -25.99 9.35 -0.29
N ALA A 43 -25.53 9.91 0.82
CA ALA A 43 -24.72 11.14 0.83
C ALA A 43 -23.38 10.97 0.09
N PHE A 44 -22.73 9.78 0.22
CA PHE A 44 -21.52 9.47 -0.51
C PHE A 44 -21.80 9.30 -2.01
N ALA A 45 -22.90 8.61 -2.38
CA ALA A 45 -23.31 8.42 -3.76
C ALA A 45 -23.62 9.77 -4.43
N GLU A 46 -24.34 10.65 -3.75
CA GLU A 46 -24.61 12.00 -4.25
C GLU A 46 -23.33 12.81 -4.46
N LYS A 47 -22.42 12.80 -3.46
CA LYS A 47 -21.16 13.55 -3.52
C LYS A 47 -20.23 13.11 -4.65
N HIS A 48 -20.15 11.81 -4.90
CA HIS A 48 -19.22 11.20 -5.85
C HIS A 48 -19.87 10.70 -7.12
N GLU A 49 -21.15 11.04 -7.33
CA GLU A 49 -21.93 10.70 -8.54
C GLU A 49 -22.05 9.19 -8.79
N ALA A 50 -22.01 8.37 -7.72
CA ALA A 50 -22.30 6.94 -7.84
C ALA A 50 -23.77 6.71 -8.22
N LYS A 51 -24.00 5.74 -9.10
CA LYS A 51 -25.38 5.50 -9.62
C LYS A 51 -26.28 4.84 -8.59
N THR A 52 -25.72 4.10 -7.64
CA THR A 52 -26.48 3.32 -6.65
C THR A 52 -25.78 3.32 -5.30
N ALA A 53 -26.55 3.43 -4.22
CA ALA A 53 -26.11 3.29 -2.84
C ALA A 53 -26.68 2.00 -2.24
N TYR A 54 -25.81 1.15 -1.70
CA TYR A 54 -26.18 -0.12 -1.08
C TYR A 54 -25.78 -0.14 0.41
N THR A 55 -26.50 -0.93 1.22
CA THR A 55 -26.14 -1.18 2.62
C THR A 55 -25.47 -2.54 2.83
N SER A 56 -25.64 -3.48 1.89
CA SER A 56 -25.02 -4.81 1.96
C SER A 56 -23.94 -4.98 0.88
N VAL A 57 -22.90 -5.73 1.20
CA VAL A 57 -21.84 -6.10 0.25
C VAL A 57 -22.39 -7.05 -0.80
N GLU A 58 -23.28 -7.97 -0.40
CA GLU A 58 -23.95 -8.94 -1.26
C GLU A 58 -24.72 -8.25 -2.39
N ASP A 59 -25.44 -7.16 -2.09
CA ASP A 59 -26.20 -6.41 -3.09
C ASP A 59 -25.26 -5.74 -4.11
N VAL A 60 -24.11 -5.18 -3.66
CA VAL A 60 -23.07 -4.68 -4.55
C VAL A 60 -22.57 -5.77 -5.49
N LEU A 61 -22.23 -6.94 -4.94
CA LEU A 61 -21.64 -8.03 -5.68
C LEU A 61 -22.62 -8.69 -6.67
N SER A 62 -23.92 -8.58 -6.43
CA SER A 62 -24.97 -9.06 -7.33
C SER A 62 -25.28 -8.12 -8.50
N ASP A 63 -24.81 -6.87 -8.47
CA ASP A 63 -25.02 -5.89 -9.54
C ASP A 63 -24.15 -6.25 -10.75
N SER A 64 -24.81 -6.61 -11.85
CA SER A 64 -24.14 -7.02 -13.09
C SER A 64 -23.39 -5.90 -13.82
N ARG A 65 -23.61 -4.64 -13.46
CA ARG A 65 -22.92 -3.47 -14.02
C ARG A 65 -21.52 -3.28 -13.45
N ILE A 66 -21.19 -3.99 -12.36
CA ILE A 66 -19.91 -3.88 -11.64
C ILE A 66 -18.95 -4.95 -12.18
N ASP A 67 -17.77 -4.52 -12.64
CA ASP A 67 -16.68 -5.38 -13.09
C ASP A 67 -15.67 -5.62 -11.95
N ALA A 68 -15.40 -4.57 -11.15
CA ALA A 68 -14.47 -4.64 -10.03
C ALA A 68 -14.97 -3.86 -8.79
N VAL A 69 -14.49 -4.28 -7.63
CA VAL A 69 -14.71 -3.59 -6.37
C VAL A 69 -13.42 -2.99 -5.83
N TYR A 70 -13.49 -1.78 -5.27
CA TYR A 70 -12.44 -1.19 -4.46
C TYR A 70 -12.80 -1.35 -2.98
N ILE A 71 -12.09 -2.23 -2.28
CA ILE A 71 -12.31 -2.51 -0.86
C ILE A 71 -11.48 -1.53 -0.03
N THR A 72 -12.15 -0.64 0.70
CA THR A 72 -11.56 0.41 1.53
C THR A 72 -12.02 0.32 2.99
N SER A 73 -12.44 -0.86 3.39
CA SER A 73 -12.93 -1.19 4.73
C SER A 73 -11.81 -1.27 5.78
N PRO A 74 -12.12 -1.46 7.07
CA PRO A 74 -11.14 -1.84 8.07
C PRO A 74 -10.40 -3.13 7.73
N ASN A 75 -9.11 -3.20 8.09
CA ASN A 75 -8.18 -4.28 7.72
C ASN A 75 -8.75 -5.70 7.94
N HIS A 76 -9.43 -5.93 9.07
CA HIS A 76 -9.99 -7.24 9.42
C HIS A 76 -11.12 -7.74 8.50
N LEU A 77 -11.65 -6.86 7.65
CA LEU A 77 -12.71 -7.22 6.69
C LEU A 77 -12.16 -7.52 5.28
N HIS A 78 -10.91 -7.20 5.00
CA HIS A 78 -10.34 -7.30 3.65
C HIS A 78 -10.42 -8.73 3.10
N THR A 79 -9.95 -9.72 3.87
CA THR A 79 -9.97 -11.14 3.48
C THR A 79 -11.39 -11.63 3.16
N GLN A 80 -12.34 -11.38 4.08
CA GLN A 80 -13.71 -11.79 3.90
C GLN A 80 -14.35 -11.15 2.64
N GLN A 81 -14.19 -9.85 2.48
CA GLN A 81 -14.79 -9.13 1.36
C GLN A 81 -14.13 -9.48 0.03
N THR A 82 -12.81 -9.71 0.01
CA THR A 82 -12.10 -10.23 -1.18
C THR A 82 -12.62 -11.62 -1.57
N THR A 83 -12.80 -12.52 -0.60
CA THR A 83 -13.37 -13.86 -0.80
C THR A 83 -14.80 -13.77 -1.37
N MET A 84 -15.64 -12.89 -0.83
CA MET A 84 -17.00 -12.68 -1.33
C MET A 84 -16.99 -12.17 -2.78
N ALA A 85 -16.15 -11.18 -3.08
CA ALA A 85 -16.01 -10.62 -4.44
C ALA A 85 -15.51 -11.68 -5.44
N ALA A 86 -14.51 -12.47 -5.07
CA ALA A 86 -14.00 -13.56 -5.91
C ALA A 86 -15.07 -14.61 -6.22
N ASN A 87 -15.87 -15.00 -5.23
CA ASN A 87 -17.00 -15.93 -5.42
C ASN A 87 -18.10 -15.37 -6.32
N ALA A 88 -18.26 -14.05 -6.39
CA ALA A 88 -19.16 -13.35 -7.27
C ALA A 88 -18.54 -13.05 -8.66
N GLY A 89 -17.29 -13.46 -8.91
CA GLY A 89 -16.57 -13.21 -10.17
C GLY A 89 -16.18 -11.75 -10.38
N LYS A 90 -16.11 -10.94 -9.31
CA LYS A 90 -15.70 -9.53 -9.40
C LYS A 90 -14.20 -9.39 -9.13
N HIS A 91 -13.49 -8.64 -9.97
CA HIS A 91 -12.10 -8.29 -9.73
C HIS A 91 -11.96 -7.39 -8.50
N VAL A 92 -10.82 -7.44 -7.83
CA VAL A 92 -10.64 -6.80 -6.51
C VAL A 92 -9.42 -5.89 -6.50
N LEU A 93 -9.62 -4.62 -6.25
CA LEU A 93 -8.60 -3.73 -5.74
C LEU A 93 -8.87 -3.57 -4.24
N VAL A 94 -7.92 -3.94 -3.38
CA VAL A 94 -8.08 -3.87 -1.92
C VAL A 94 -7.03 -2.95 -1.31
N GLU A 95 -7.42 -2.16 -0.30
CA GLU A 95 -6.46 -1.41 0.49
C GLU A 95 -5.51 -2.35 1.26
N LYS A 96 -4.32 -1.85 1.52
CA LYS A 96 -3.34 -2.60 2.34
C LYS A 96 -3.75 -2.57 3.82
N PRO A 97 -3.44 -3.63 4.59
CA PRO A 97 -2.85 -4.88 4.15
C PRO A 97 -3.85 -5.77 3.41
N LEU A 98 -3.36 -6.65 2.56
CA LEU A 98 -4.19 -7.64 1.85
C LEU A 98 -4.99 -8.51 2.83
N SER A 99 -4.35 -8.93 3.91
CA SER A 99 -4.90 -9.77 4.98
C SER A 99 -4.25 -9.43 6.33
N LEU A 100 -4.82 -9.92 7.43
CA LEU A 100 -4.24 -9.74 8.77
C LEU A 100 -3.07 -10.68 9.06
N ASN A 101 -3.02 -11.83 8.38
CA ASN A 101 -1.97 -12.83 8.52
C ASN A 101 -1.68 -13.51 7.18
N LEU A 102 -0.52 -14.16 7.11
CA LEU A 102 -0.02 -14.75 5.87
C LEU A 102 -0.91 -15.92 5.39
N ALA A 103 -1.38 -16.76 6.29
CA ALA A 103 -2.16 -17.96 5.94
C ALA A 103 -3.47 -17.58 5.23
N ASP A 104 -4.24 -16.66 5.82
CA ASP A 104 -5.49 -16.16 5.23
C ASP A 104 -5.23 -15.47 3.87
N GLY A 105 -4.11 -14.76 3.75
CA GLY A 105 -3.72 -14.09 2.49
C GLY A 105 -3.43 -15.11 1.38
N VAL A 106 -2.70 -16.19 1.68
CA VAL A 106 -2.42 -17.28 0.73
C VAL A 106 -3.71 -17.94 0.26
N GLU A 107 -4.58 -18.33 1.20
CA GLU A 107 -5.86 -18.97 0.86
C GLU A 107 -6.75 -18.07 -0.01
N THR A 108 -6.79 -16.77 0.33
CA THR A 108 -7.61 -15.81 -0.41
C THR A 108 -7.09 -15.60 -1.84
N LEU A 109 -5.78 -15.47 -2.03
CA LEU A 109 -5.22 -15.32 -3.38
C LEU A 109 -5.38 -16.59 -4.20
N GLN A 110 -5.22 -17.77 -3.60
CA GLN A 110 -5.47 -19.04 -4.30
C GLN A 110 -6.92 -19.13 -4.78
N LEU A 111 -7.89 -18.75 -3.93
CA LEU A 111 -9.30 -18.69 -4.35
C LEU A 111 -9.52 -17.73 -5.51
N CYS A 112 -8.93 -16.53 -5.46
CA CYS A 112 -9.05 -15.55 -6.54
C CYS A 112 -8.48 -16.11 -7.85
N GLN A 113 -7.33 -16.77 -7.79
CA GLN A 113 -6.71 -17.44 -8.94
C GLN A 113 -7.62 -18.53 -9.52
N ASP A 114 -8.17 -19.41 -8.67
CA ASP A 114 -9.09 -20.49 -9.07
C ASP A 114 -10.37 -19.96 -9.74
N LYS A 115 -10.79 -18.76 -9.36
CA LYS A 115 -11.97 -18.06 -9.93
C LYS A 115 -11.65 -17.18 -11.13
N GLY A 116 -10.39 -17.05 -11.54
CA GLY A 116 -9.98 -16.13 -12.62
C GLY A 116 -10.14 -14.65 -12.25
N VAL A 117 -10.08 -14.31 -10.97
CA VAL A 117 -10.24 -12.96 -10.46
C VAL A 117 -8.88 -12.33 -10.22
N LYS A 118 -8.62 -11.17 -10.82
CA LYS A 118 -7.42 -10.38 -10.57
C LYS A 118 -7.54 -9.66 -9.23
N VAL A 119 -6.42 -9.61 -8.49
CA VAL A 119 -6.30 -8.87 -7.23
C VAL A 119 -5.19 -7.83 -7.35
N GLY A 120 -5.55 -6.57 -7.13
CA GLY A 120 -4.63 -5.45 -6.94
C GLY A 120 -4.65 -4.97 -5.49
N VAL A 121 -3.60 -4.29 -5.06
CA VAL A 121 -3.46 -3.75 -3.70
C VAL A 121 -3.19 -2.25 -3.76
N GLY A 122 -3.60 -1.50 -2.74
CA GLY A 122 -3.43 -0.05 -2.61
C GLY A 122 -1.96 0.37 -2.38
N LEU A 123 -1.05 -0.01 -3.29
CA LEU A 123 0.38 0.34 -3.27
C LEU A 123 0.66 1.47 -4.26
N HIS A 124 0.00 2.58 -4.07
CA HIS A 124 -0.07 3.70 -5.00
C HIS A 124 1.28 4.40 -5.27
N LEU A 125 2.29 4.31 -4.37
CA LEU A 125 3.62 4.88 -4.60
C LEU A 125 4.35 4.27 -5.81
N ARG A 126 4.03 3.05 -6.21
CA ARG A 126 4.53 2.42 -7.45
C ARG A 126 4.17 3.21 -8.72
N HIS A 127 3.18 4.10 -8.62
CA HIS A 127 2.76 4.99 -9.70
C HIS A 127 3.27 6.44 -9.55
N HIS A 128 4.11 6.70 -8.56
CA HIS A 128 4.74 8.02 -8.41
C HIS A 128 5.79 8.24 -9.52
N PRO A 129 5.72 9.34 -10.28
CA PRO A 129 6.61 9.54 -11.42
C PRO A 129 8.10 9.53 -11.06
N GLY A 130 8.47 10.09 -9.90
CA GLY A 130 9.84 10.06 -9.40
C GLY A 130 10.33 8.66 -9.02
N HIS A 131 9.43 7.80 -8.50
CA HIS A 131 9.75 6.40 -8.20
C HIS A 131 9.93 5.60 -9.49
N ILE A 132 9.05 5.77 -10.47
CA ILE A 132 9.17 5.12 -11.80
C ILE A 132 10.49 5.51 -12.47
N GLU A 133 10.85 6.80 -12.43
CA GLU A 133 12.12 7.26 -12.99
C GLU A 133 13.32 6.70 -12.23
N THR A 134 13.26 6.64 -10.90
CA THR A 134 14.30 6.03 -10.06
C THR A 134 14.50 4.55 -10.41
N GLN A 135 13.39 3.78 -10.52
CA GLN A 135 13.45 2.38 -10.95
C GLN A 135 14.09 2.25 -12.34
N ARG A 136 13.69 3.10 -13.29
CA ARG A 136 14.26 3.10 -14.66
C ARG A 136 15.77 3.35 -14.66
N LEU A 137 16.25 4.31 -13.85
CA LEU A 137 17.68 4.61 -13.72
C LEU A 137 18.47 3.43 -13.16
N ILE A 138 17.93 2.76 -12.13
CA ILE A 138 18.53 1.58 -11.51
C ILE A 138 18.56 0.41 -12.52
N ALA A 139 17.43 0.13 -13.18
CA ALA A 139 17.32 -0.93 -14.17
C ALA A 139 18.26 -0.75 -15.38
N ASN A 140 18.56 0.50 -15.74
CA ASN A 140 19.52 0.84 -16.79
C ASN A 140 20.99 0.84 -16.31
N GLY A 141 21.26 0.45 -15.05
CA GLY A 141 22.61 0.33 -14.52
C GLY A 141 23.32 1.67 -14.23
N ILE A 142 22.61 2.80 -14.22
CA ILE A 142 23.20 4.14 -14.03
C ILE A 142 23.95 4.27 -12.70
N LEU A 143 23.56 3.50 -11.70
CA LEU A 143 24.17 3.52 -10.36
C LEU A 143 25.19 2.40 -10.15
N GLY A 144 25.38 1.52 -11.12
CA GLY A 144 26.21 0.31 -10.97
C GLY A 144 25.58 -0.70 -9.99
N THR A 145 26.42 -1.38 -9.20
CA THR A 145 25.96 -2.34 -8.18
C THR A 145 25.41 -1.60 -6.97
N ILE A 146 24.15 -1.83 -6.62
CA ILE A 146 23.52 -1.17 -5.48
C ILE A 146 24.04 -1.78 -4.17
N ALA A 147 24.59 -0.93 -3.32
CA ALA A 147 25.12 -1.32 -2.00
C ALA A 147 24.11 -1.04 -0.87
N LEU A 148 23.47 0.13 -0.89
CA LEU A 148 22.58 0.58 0.17
C LEU A 148 21.32 1.22 -0.41
N ALA A 149 20.16 0.87 0.16
CA ALA A 149 18.86 1.47 -0.15
C ALA A 149 18.16 1.90 1.15
N GLN A 150 17.66 3.12 1.20
CA GLN A 150 17.02 3.70 2.36
C GLN A 150 15.69 4.32 1.99
N SER A 151 14.66 4.06 2.80
CA SER A 151 13.38 4.74 2.70
C SER A 151 12.88 5.09 4.08
N GLN A 152 12.34 6.29 4.22
CA GLN A 152 11.82 6.75 5.49
C GLN A 152 10.50 7.49 5.29
N ILE A 153 9.51 7.13 6.13
CA ILE A 153 8.20 7.76 6.12
C ILE A 153 7.77 8.07 7.55
N GLY A 154 7.60 9.33 7.85
CA GLY A 154 7.18 9.78 9.18
C GLY A 154 6.21 10.93 9.13
N GLN A 155 5.37 11.00 10.14
CA GLN A 155 4.49 12.12 10.39
C GLN A 155 4.28 12.30 11.89
N GLY A 156 3.75 13.44 12.31
CA GLY A 156 3.47 13.72 13.71
C GLY A 156 3.11 15.17 13.91
N GLU A 157 2.77 15.52 15.15
CA GLU A 157 2.49 16.88 15.56
C GLU A 157 3.55 17.34 16.57
N ARG A 158 4.01 18.58 16.47
CA ARG A 158 4.96 19.15 17.42
C ARG A 158 4.42 19.12 18.86
N GLY A 159 5.25 18.67 19.81
CA GLY A 159 4.85 18.55 21.21
C GLY A 159 3.99 17.33 21.52
N ASN A 160 3.58 16.55 20.51
CA ASN A 160 2.81 15.32 20.69
C ASN A 160 3.66 14.10 20.38
N VAL A 161 4.06 13.37 21.42
CA VAL A 161 4.86 12.12 21.29
C VAL A 161 4.02 10.86 21.14
N GLN A 162 2.71 11.00 21.12
CA GLN A 162 1.75 9.91 20.87
C GLN A 162 0.75 10.37 19.82
N PRO A 163 0.39 9.52 18.86
CA PRO A 163 -0.73 9.83 17.98
C PRO A 163 -2.00 10.06 18.80
N ALA A 164 -2.84 10.97 18.33
CA ALA A 164 -4.15 11.18 18.97
C ALA A 164 -4.94 9.85 18.97
N PRO A 165 -5.63 9.52 20.08
CA PRO A 165 -6.48 8.32 20.11
C PRO A 165 -7.49 8.37 18.98
N ARG A 166 -7.59 7.28 18.23
CA ARG A 166 -8.61 7.13 17.18
C ARG A 166 -9.90 6.65 17.85
N ALA A 167 -11.00 7.32 17.57
CA ALA A 167 -12.31 7.04 18.16
C ALA A 167 -13.39 6.87 17.08
N GLY A 168 -14.56 6.37 17.46
CA GLY A 168 -15.69 6.17 16.58
C GLY A 168 -15.39 5.14 15.49
N LEU A 169 -15.60 5.51 14.22
CA LEU A 169 -15.38 4.60 13.09
C LEU A 169 -13.91 4.17 12.91
N ARG A 170 -12.97 4.81 13.59
CA ARG A 170 -11.54 4.52 13.53
C ARG A 170 -11.02 3.79 14.76
N ASP A 171 -11.86 3.44 15.73
CA ASP A 171 -11.44 2.79 16.99
C ASP A 171 -10.70 1.46 16.75
N TRP A 172 -11.08 0.70 15.71
CA TRP A 172 -10.43 -0.56 15.32
C TRP A 172 -8.90 -0.45 15.11
N TRP A 173 -8.38 0.73 14.83
CA TRP A 173 -6.93 0.96 14.72
C TRP A 173 -6.18 0.81 16.04
N THR A 174 -6.87 0.80 17.17
CA THR A 174 -6.29 0.63 18.52
C THR A 174 -6.24 -0.84 18.95
N HIS A 175 -6.86 -1.73 18.19
CA HIS A 175 -7.01 -3.15 18.49
C HIS A 175 -6.01 -3.99 17.66
N PRO A 176 -4.95 -4.58 18.29
CA PRO A 176 -3.91 -5.33 17.58
C PRO A 176 -4.46 -6.44 16.68
N GLU A 177 -5.50 -7.13 17.14
CA GLU A 177 -6.17 -8.23 16.42
C GLU A 177 -6.96 -7.76 15.19
N LEU A 178 -7.36 -6.49 15.14
CA LEU A 178 -8.12 -5.93 14.01
C LEU A 178 -7.24 -5.23 12.97
N VAL A 179 -6.03 -4.84 13.38
CA VAL A 179 -5.10 -4.15 12.47
C VAL A 179 -4.06 -5.08 11.84
N GLY A 180 -3.76 -6.24 12.44
CA GLY A 180 -2.71 -7.15 11.98
C GLY A 180 -1.40 -7.04 12.79
N GLY A 181 -1.51 -6.66 14.08
CA GLY A 181 -0.41 -6.71 15.05
C GLY A 181 0.62 -5.58 14.97
N ALA A 182 0.49 -4.62 14.04
CA ALA A 182 1.37 -3.47 13.90
C ALA A 182 0.59 -2.20 13.56
N PHE A 183 1.11 -1.02 13.89
CA PHE A 183 0.44 0.26 13.62
C PHE A 183 1.21 1.14 12.63
N SER A 184 2.39 1.66 13.00
CA SER A 184 3.18 2.49 12.07
C SER A 184 3.63 1.70 10.84
N MET A 185 4.01 0.44 11.03
CA MET A 185 4.35 -0.45 9.92
C MET A 185 3.18 -0.54 8.92
N LEU A 186 1.97 -0.88 9.37
CA LEU A 186 0.81 -1.06 8.50
C LEU A 186 0.19 0.25 8.01
N THR A 187 0.42 1.37 8.72
CA THR A 187 -0.05 2.67 8.26
C THR A 187 0.82 3.22 7.13
N ILE A 188 2.16 3.20 7.31
CA ILE A 188 3.13 3.86 6.44
C ILE A 188 4.36 3.00 6.10
N GLY A 189 4.85 2.15 7.01
CA GLY A 189 6.07 1.38 6.81
C GLY A 189 6.00 0.38 5.66
N VAL A 190 4.83 -0.21 5.41
CA VAL A 190 4.59 -1.09 4.25
C VAL A 190 4.87 -0.38 2.94
N HIS A 191 4.55 0.92 2.83
CA HIS A 191 4.84 1.70 1.63
C HIS A 191 6.35 1.90 1.45
N ALA A 192 7.09 2.19 2.54
CA ALA A 192 8.54 2.37 2.47
C ALA A 192 9.27 1.08 2.07
N ILE A 193 8.84 -0.09 2.57
CA ILE A 193 9.43 -1.38 2.18
C ILE A 193 9.04 -1.75 0.74
N ASP A 194 7.77 -1.59 0.39
CA ASP A 194 7.28 -1.85 -0.96
C ASP A 194 8.04 -1.02 -2.00
N ASP A 195 8.24 0.24 -1.67
CA ASP A 195 8.99 1.18 -2.49
C ASP A 195 10.40 0.68 -2.79
N LEU A 196 11.15 0.30 -1.75
CA LEU A 196 12.50 -0.25 -1.96
C LEU A 196 12.47 -1.54 -2.79
N GLN A 197 11.51 -2.43 -2.58
CA GLN A 197 11.37 -3.64 -3.40
C GLN A 197 11.06 -3.30 -4.87
N PHE A 198 10.18 -2.34 -5.10
CA PHE A 198 9.82 -1.87 -6.42
C PHE A 198 11.00 -1.21 -7.15
N LEU A 199 11.70 -0.29 -6.46
CA LEU A 199 12.82 0.44 -7.04
C LEU A 199 14.00 -0.47 -7.40
N LEU A 200 14.30 -1.44 -6.54
CA LEU A 200 15.41 -2.37 -6.75
C LEU A 200 15.06 -3.54 -7.69
N GLY A 201 13.77 -3.84 -7.88
CA GLY A 201 13.34 -5.07 -8.54
C GLY A 201 13.75 -6.33 -7.76
N GLN A 202 13.91 -6.24 -6.44
CA GLN A 202 14.40 -7.32 -5.58
C GLN A 202 13.49 -7.50 -4.36
N GLN A 203 13.38 -8.74 -3.89
CA GLN A 203 12.62 -9.06 -2.68
C GLN A 203 13.50 -8.97 -1.43
N VAL A 204 12.91 -8.58 -0.31
CA VAL A 204 13.55 -8.69 1.02
C VAL A 204 13.57 -10.17 1.42
N VAL A 205 14.74 -10.67 1.84
CA VAL A 205 14.95 -12.07 2.28
C VAL A 205 15.32 -12.19 3.76
N GLU A 206 15.67 -11.08 4.40
CA GLU A 206 16.04 -11.04 5.83
C GLU A 206 15.72 -9.68 6.42
N LEU A 207 15.21 -9.66 7.66
CA LEU A 207 14.76 -8.46 8.34
C LEU A 207 15.14 -8.50 9.83
N ALA A 208 15.65 -7.38 10.36
CA ALA A 208 15.77 -7.11 11.79
C ALA A 208 15.07 -5.79 12.13
N ALA A 209 14.33 -5.75 13.25
CA ALA A 209 13.54 -4.59 13.63
C ALA A 209 13.73 -4.21 15.11
N ILE A 210 13.71 -2.89 15.35
CA ILE A 210 13.55 -2.29 16.67
C ILE A 210 12.34 -1.37 16.61
N THR A 211 11.42 -1.51 17.58
CA THR A 211 10.21 -0.70 17.68
C THR A 211 10.05 -0.11 19.08
N ASP A 212 9.21 0.91 19.20
CA ASP A 212 8.79 1.47 20.49
C ASP A 212 7.54 0.80 21.06
N GLY A 213 7.13 -0.32 20.48
CA GLY A 213 5.95 -1.13 20.82
C GLY A 213 6.26 -2.62 20.92
N GLN A 214 5.29 -3.45 20.59
CA GLN A 214 5.36 -4.92 20.62
C GLN A 214 5.61 -5.50 22.02
N THR A 215 5.19 -4.76 23.07
CA THR A 215 5.25 -5.17 24.47
C THR A 215 3.85 -5.41 25.04
N SER A 216 3.75 -6.00 26.25
CA SER A 216 2.47 -6.17 26.95
C SER A 216 1.77 -4.83 27.27
N GLU A 217 2.57 -3.78 27.53
CA GLU A 217 2.04 -2.44 27.88
C GLU A 217 1.72 -1.62 26.62
N ARG A 218 2.46 -1.84 25.56
CA ARG A 218 2.27 -1.18 24.26
C ARG A 218 2.30 -2.24 23.15
N PRO A 219 1.17 -2.89 22.85
CA PRO A 219 1.12 -3.97 21.87
C PRO A 219 1.35 -3.51 20.43
N LEU A 220 1.08 -2.24 20.11
CA LEU A 220 1.31 -1.61 18.81
C LEU A 220 2.42 -0.56 18.89
N GLU A 221 3.27 -0.49 17.88
CA GLU A 221 4.33 0.50 17.77
C GLU A 221 3.85 1.81 17.14
N ASN A 222 4.46 2.92 17.52
CA ASN A 222 4.33 4.21 16.86
C ASN A 222 5.60 4.62 16.09
N LEU A 223 6.68 3.87 16.28
CA LEU A 223 7.95 4.06 15.61
C LEU A 223 8.61 2.70 15.41
N ALA A 224 9.07 2.44 14.20
CA ALA A 224 9.87 1.26 13.87
C ALA A 224 11.07 1.64 13.01
N THR A 225 12.20 0.99 13.28
CA THR A 225 13.39 1.01 12.43
C THR A 225 13.73 -0.41 12.03
N MET A 226 13.97 -0.64 10.75
CA MET A 226 14.24 -1.95 10.20
C MET A 226 15.53 -1.94 9.38
N CYS A 227 16.33 -3.00 9.53
CA CYS A 227 17.42 -3.34 8.63
C CYS A 227 16.98 -4.51 7.75
N LEU A 228 17.22 -4.42 6.46
CA LEU A 228 16.76 -5.35 5.45
C LEU A 228 17.95 -5.90 4.66
N ARG A 229 17.83 -7.15 4.21
CA ARG A 229 18.70 -7.71 3.17
C ARG A 229 17.84 -8.13 1.99
N PHE A 230 18.24 -7.69 0.81
CA PHE A 230 17.61 -8.04 -0.46
C PHE A 230 18.30 -9.25 -1.12
N GLU A 231 17.59 -9.92 -2.03
CA GLU A 231 18.09 -11.11 -2.76
C GLU A 231 19.44 -10.89 -3.42
N GLY A 232 19.67 -9.71 -4.01
CA GLY A 232 20.93 -9.33 -4.67
C GLY A 232 22.05 -8.96 -3.69
N GLY A 233 21.83 -9.05 -2.37
CA GLY A 233 22.82 -8.70 -1.35
C GLY A 233 22.81 -7.23 -0.92
N THR A 234 22.01 -6.38 -1.56
CA THR A 234 21.79 -4.98 -1.14
C THR A 234 21.32 -4.94 0.32
N ILE A 235 21.88 -4.03 1.09
CA ILE A 235 21.39 -3.74 2.45
C ILE A 235 20.38 -2.60 2.38
N GLY A 236 19.29 -2.71 3.12
CA GLY A 236 18.28 -1.67 3.22
C GLY A 236 18.04 -1.19 4.63
N THR A 237 17.56 0.04 4.76
CA THR A 237 17.05 0.57 6.02
C THR A 237 15.68 1.22 5.78
N VAL A 238 14.74 0.96 6.69
CA VAL A 238 13.43 1.62 6.69
C VAL A 238 13.18 2.20 8.08
N ILE A 239 12.75 3.46 8.09
CA ILE A 239 12.24 4.12 9.29
C ILE A 239 10.79 4.51 9.02
N CYS A 240 9.88 4.11 9.92
CA CYS A 240 8.49 4.54 9.84
C CYS A 240 7.96 4.96 11.21
N GLY A 241 7.25 6.09 11.26
CA GLY A 241 6.78 6.59 12.56
C GLY A 241 5.66 7.61 12.48
N MET A 242 4.77 7.55 13.49
CA MET A 242 3.66 8.48 13.70
C MET A 242 3.96 9.53 14.78
N ARG A 243 5.25 9.67 15.17
CA ARG A 243 5.76 10.55 16.23
C ARG A 243 6.87 11.47 15.74
N LEU A 244 6.97 11.65 14.43
CA LEU A 244 8.07 12.33 13.77
C LEU A 244 7.55 13.60 13.07
N PRO A 245 7.31 14.70 13.80
CA PRO A 245 6.94 15.96 13.16
C PRO A 245 8.12 16.47 12.33
N GLU A 246 7.82 17.01 11.16
CA GLU A 246 8.83 17.60 10.24
C GLU A 246 9.94 16.61 9.82
N PHE A 247 9.60 15.35 9.70
CA PHE A 247 10.50 14.32 9.23
C PHE A 247 10.64 14.40 7.71
N ASP A 248 11.88 14.25 7.23
CA ASP A 248 12.13 14.15 5.79
C ASP A 248 11.68 12.76 5.30
N ASN A 249 10.81 12.74 4.29
CA ASN A 249 10.20 11.50 3.79
C ASN A 249 10.89 11.07 2.50
N ASP A 250 12.16 10.69 2.63
CA ASP A 250 13.10 10.51 1.54
C ASP A 250 13.29 9.05 1.17
N VAL A 251 13.66 8.86 -0.09
CA VAL A 251 14.25 7.61 -0.60
C VAL A 251 15.65 7.91 -1.10
N ALA A 252 16.64 7.13 -0.66
CA ALA A 252 18.02 7.27 -1.07
C ALA A 252 18.62 5.92 -1.48
N ILE A 253 19.18 5.84 -2.69
CA ILE A 253 19.81 4.65 -3.26
C ILE A 253 21.26 4.95 -3.61
N TYR A 254 22.17 4.12 -3.12
CA TYR A 254 23.61 4.27 -3.31
C TYR A 254 24.19 3.04 -4.01
N GLY A 255 24.81 3.27 -5.16
CA GLY A 255 25.49 2.24 -5.94
C GLY A 255 26.98 2.54 -6.11
N SER A 256 27.68 1.63 -6.76
CA SER A 256 29.14 1.74 -7.00
C SER A 256 29.52 2.89 -7.94
N GLU A 257 28.57 3.36 -8.78
CA GLU A 257 28.81 4.37 -9.82
C GLU A 257 28.00 5.65 -9.63
N GLY A 258 27.18 5.70 -8.55
CA GLY A 258 26.38 6.89 -8.29
C GLY A 258 25.33 6.70 -7.21
N LYS A 259 24.50 7.74 -7.05
CA LYS A 259 23.38 7.78 -6.14
C LYS A 259 22.16 8.45 -6.74
N VAL A 260 21.00 8.06 -6.21
CA VAL A 260 19.72 8.75 -6.41
C VAL A 260 19.16 9.11 -5.05
N ILE A 261 18.62 10.32 -4.93
CA ILE A 261 17.87 10.75 -3.74
C ILE A 261 16.57 11.38 -4.25
N LEU A 262 15.44 10.90 -3.77
CA LEU A 262 14.13 11.50 -3.97
C LEU A 262 13.70 12.09 -2.62
N ASP A 263 13.88 13.41 -2.49
CA ASP A 263 13.51 14.15 -1.29
C ASP A 263 11.99 14.30 -1.22
N ASP A 264 11.37 14.09 -0.06
CA ASP A 264 9.93 14.24 0.19
C ASP A 264 9.01 13.52 -0.83
N GLY A 265 9.52 12.56 -1.58
CA GLY A 265 8.76 11.79 -2.60
C GLY A 265 7.76 10.80 -2.04
N SER A 266 7.64 10.71 -0.71
CA SER A 266 6.73 9.81 -0.01
C SER A 266 5.66 10.56 0.76
N TRP A 267 4.67 9.81 1.28
CA TRP A 267 3.61 10.34 2.16
C TRP A 267 4.22 11.08 3.37
N PRO A 268 3.68 12.22 3.85
CA PRO A 268 2.40 12.84 3.45
C PRO A 268 2.51 13.87 2.30
N ARG A 269 3.70 14.24 1.87
CA ARG A 269 3.86 15.34 0.89
C ARG A 269 3.67 14.87 -0.54
N LEU A 270 4.30 13.75 -0.94
CA LEU A 270 4.28 13.18 -2.30
C LEU A 270 4.87 14.11 -3.38
N GLN A 271 5.42 15.23 -2.99
CA GLN A 271 6.00 16.24 -3.88
C GLN A 271 7.46 16.33 -3.54
N GLY A 272 8.33 16.02 -4.51
CA GLY A 272 9.73 15.94 -4.21
C GLY A 272 10.65 16.20 -5.38
N GLU A 273 11.92 16.34 -5.07
CA GLU A 273 12.98 16.53 -6.02
C GLU A 273 13.81 15.24 -6.15
N LEU A 274 13.82 14.67 -7.35
CA LEU A 274 14.71 13.58 -7.70
C LEU A 274 16.07 14.12 -8.11
N ARG A 275 17.09 13.83 -7.32
CA ARG A 275 18.48 14.17 -7.61
C ARG A 275 19.27 12.92 -7.97
N VAL A 276 19.88 12.94 -9.14
CA VAL A 276 20.74 11.87 -9.65
C VAL A 276 22.17 12.41 -9.72
N SER A 277 23.12 11.64 -9.22
CA SER A 277 24.54 11.95 -9.34
C SER A 277 25.32 10.67 -9.65
N SER A 278 25.83 10.56 -10.88
CA SER A 278 26.68 9.47 -11.36
C SER A 278 27.72 10.03 -12.34
N GLU A 279 28.58 9.17 -12.87
CA GLU A 279 29.55 9.59 -13.91
C GLU A 279 28.86 10.06 -15.21
N THR A 280 27.72 9.47 -15.54
CA THR A 280 27.02 9.69 -16.81
C THR A 280 25.79 10.60 -16.70
N VAL A 281 25.19 10.73 -15.51
CA VAL A 281 23.98 11.51 -15.29
C VAL A 281 24.14 12.37 -14.03
N ASN A 282 24.00 13.69 -14.18
CA ASN A 282 23.86 14.63 -13.08
C ASN A 282 22.65 15.52 -13.36
N ALA A 283 21.56 15.28 -12.68
CA ALA A 283 20.28 15.93 -12.94
C ALA A 283 19.46 16.11 -11.66
N SER A 284 18.58 17.10 -11.69
CA SER A 284 17.55 17.33 -10.70
C SER A 284 16.21 17.54 -11.40
N THR A 285 15.16 16.88 -10.92
CA THR A 285 13.81 16.97 -11.50
C THR A 285 12.78 16.99 -10.38
N SER A 286 11.92 17.99 -10.37
CA SER A 286 10.81 18.08 -9.41
C SER A 286 9.59 17.31 -9.91
N TYR A 287 8.89 16.65 -9.00
CA TYR A 287 7.64 15.94 -9.24
C TYR A 287 6.60 16.41 -8.22
N GLU A 288 5.40 16.69 -8.70
CA GLU A 288 4.31 17.26 -7.88
C GLU A 288 2.99 16.47 -8.02
N PRO A 289 2.99 15.14 -7.95
CA PRO A 289 1.72 14.42 -7.96
C PRO A 289 0.96 14.67 -6.66
N ASP A 290 -0.36 14.66 -6.74
CA ASP A 290 -1.20 14.54 -5.56
C ASP A 290 -1.59 13.07 -5.31
N PHE A 291 -2.20 12.82 -4.15
CA PHE A 291 -2.57 11.46 -3.77
C PHE A 291 -3.65 10.87 -4.68
N VAL A 292 -4.61 11.69 -5.12
CA VAL A 292 -5.69 11.23 -6.02
C VAL A 292 -5.13 10.80 -7.37
N PHE A 293 -4.13 11.52 -7.87
CA PHE A 293 -3.42 11.13 -9.10
C PHE A 293 -2.78 9.75 -8.97
N LEU A 294 -2.13 9.43 -7.84
CA LEU A 294 -1.51 8.11 -7.63
C LEU A 294 -2.55 7.00 -7.53
N VAL A 295 -3.66 7.24 -6.83
CA VAL A 295 -4.78 6.28 -6.75
C VAL A 295 -5.43 6.08 -8.12
N LYS A 296 -5.66 7.17 -8.88
CA LYS A 296 -6.12 7.11 -10.26
C LYS A 296 -5.23 6.19 -11.11
N LYS A 297 -3.90 6.38 -11.03
CA LYS A 297 -2.96 5.57 -11.80
C LYS A 297 -2.95 4.10 -11.40
N ASN A 298 -3.13 3.79 -10.11
CA ASN A 298 -3.30 2.42 -9.64
C ASN A 298 -4.58 1.78 -10.19
N ILE A 299 -5.69 2.53 -10.26
CA ILE A 299 -6.95 2.09 -10.85
C ILE A 299 -6.80 1.84 -12.36
N GLU A 300 -6.18 2.77 -13.09
CA GLU A 300 -5.95 2.65 -14.55
C GLU A 300 -5.05 1.44 -14.89
N ASP A 301 -3.97 1.22 -14.13
CA ASP A 301 -3.12 0.04 -14.31
C ASP A 301 -3.89 -1.26 -14.03
N PHE A 302 -4.69 -1.27 -12.94
CA PHE A 302 -5.50 -2.44 -12.59
C PHE A 302 -6.54 -2.79 -13.67
N GLN A 303 -7.24 -1.80 -14.23
CA GLN A 303 -8.16 -1.99 -15.36
C GLN A 303 -7.42 -2.57 -16.58
N THR A 304 -6.28 -1.97 -16.92
CA THR A 304 -5.46 -2.42 -18.04
C THR A 304 -4.97 -3.85 -17.82
N ALA A 305 -4.53 -4.17 -16.61
CA ALA A 305 -4.09 -5.52 -16.23
C ALA A 305 -5.18 -6.59 -16.43
N ILE A 306 -6.44 -6.24 -16.10
CA ILE A 306 -7.58 -7.13 -16.32
C ILE A 306 -7.80 -7.36 -17.82
N VAL A 307 -7.82 -6.28 -18.63
CA VAL A 307 -8.08 -6.34 -20.07
C VAL A 307 -6.97 -7.09 -20.81
N GLU A 308 -5.72 -6.91 -20.41
CA GLU A 308 -4.55 -7.53 -21.02
C GLU A 308 -4.23 -8.92 -20.44
N ASP A 309 -4.98 -9.38 -19.46
CA ASP A 309 -4.74 -10.63 -18.70
C ASP A 309 -3.33 -10.74 -18.14
N ARG A 310 -2.79 -9.65 -17.62
CA ARG A 310 -1.50 -9.59 -16.91
C ARG A 310 -1.71 -9.32 -15.42
N ASP A 311 -0.66 -9.41 -14.64
CA ASP A 311 -0.68 -8.93 -13.26
C ASP A 311 -0.60 -7.39 -13.24
N PRO A 312 -1.32 -6.72 -12.30
CA PRO A 312 -1.15 -5.31 -12.07
C PRO A 312 0.19 -5.00 -11.43
N ALA A 313 0.70 -3.78 -11.63
CA ALA A 313 1.96 -3.32 -11.03
C ALA A 313 1.97 -3.48 -9.50
N ALA A 314 0.82 -3.32 -8.86
CA ALA A 314 0.58 -3.55 -7.44
C ALA A 314 -0.32 -4.77 -7.25
N SER A 315 0.19 -5.98 -7.48
CA SER A 315 -0.58 -7.23 -7.45
C SER A 315 -0.84 -7.75 -6.04
N GLY A 316 -1.75 -8.73 -5.93
CA GLY A 316 -2.00 -9.47 -4.68
C GLY A 316 -0.74 -10.13 -4.10
N ALA A 317 0.16 -10.64 -4.94
CA ALA A 317 1.43 -11.22 -4.51
C ALA A 317 2.33 -10.20 -3.79
N HIS A 318 2.37 -8.95 -4.26
CA HIS A 318 3.07 -7.88 -3.55
C HIS A 318 2.43 -7.59 -2.19
N GLY A 319 1.08 -7.54 -2.13
CA GLY A 319 0.35 -7.40 -0.87
C GLY A 319 0.65 -8.53 0.12
N LEU A 320 0.70 -9.78 -0.35
CA LEU A 320 1.04 -10.93 0.47
C LEU A 320 2.47 -10.84 1.03
N LYS A 321 3.42 -10.39 0.21
CA LYS A 321 4.80 -10.16 0.67
C LYS A 321 4.89 -9.13 1.79
N LEU A 322 4.08 -8.08 1.73
CA LEU A 322 4.02 -7.07 2.80
C LEU A 322 3.38 -7.62 4.10
N VAL A 323 2.44 -8.53 4.00
CA VAL A 323 1.91 -9.24 5.19
C VAL A 323 3.01 -10.07 5.84
N GLN A 324 3.77 -10.86 5.06
CA GLN A 324 4.91 -11.64 5.55
C GLN A 324 5.97 -10.74 6.23
N LEU A 325 6.29 -9.60 5.62
CA LEU A 325 7.24 -8.63 6.18
C LEU A 325 6.74 -8.00 7.48
N THR A 326 5.44 -7.76 7.60
CA THR A 326 4.82 -7.24 8.84
C THR A 326 4.92 -8.25 9.97
N GLU A 327 4.60 -9.53 9.72
CA GLU A 327 4.75 -10.60 10.70
C GLU A 327 6.21 -10.76 11.14
N ALA A 328 7.15 -10.72 10.18
CA ALA A 328 8.58 -10.80 10.46
C ALA A 328 9.08 -9.59 11.30
N MET A 329 8.59 -8.39 11.03
CA MET A 329 8.91 -7.20 11.83
C MET A 329 8.43 -7.36 13.27
N VAL A 330 7.18 -7.79 13.45
CA VAL A 330 6.58 -8.03 14.78
C VAL A 330 7.36 -9.10 15.54
N GLU A 331 7.70 -10.21 14.88
CA GLU A 331 8.51 -11.28 15.48
C GLU A 331 9.91 -10.79 15.85
N SER A 332 10.59 -10.09 14.93
CA SER A 332 11.91 -9.54 15.18
C SER A 332 11.92 -8.58 16.37
N ALA A 333 10.96 -7.66 16.44
CA ALA A 333 10.84 -6.70 17.54
C ALA A 333 10.59 -7.37 18.89
N LYS A 334 9.80 -8.46 18.94
CA LYS A 334 9.51 -9.22 20.16
C LYS A 334 10.69 -10.07 20.64
N THR A 335 11.44 -10.65 19.68
CA THR A 335 12.47 -11.64 19.99
C THR A 335 13.89 -11.07 20.02
N GLY A 336 14.09 -9.88 19.43
CA GLY A 336 15.42 -9.29 19.21
C GLY A 336 16.27 -10.05 18.18
N ARG A 337 15.65 -10.90 17.36
CA ARG A 337 16.34 -11.73 16.38
C ARG A 337 16.12 -11.20 14.96
N THR A 338 17.10 -11.45 14.11
CA THR A 338 16.93 -11.33 12.67
C THR A 338 16.06 -12.47 12.16
N ILE A 339 15.06 -12.15 11.34
CA ILE A 339 14.14 -13.13 10.75
C ILE A 339 14.48 -13.31 9.28
N ARG A 340 14.68 -14.55 8.86
CA ARG A 340 14.78 -14.92 7.45
C ARG A 340 13.40 -15.23 6.89
N LEU A 341 13.16 -14.73 5.70
CA LEU A 341 11.87 -14.88 5.03
C LEU A 341 11.94 -16.09 4.08
N GLU A 342 10.95 -16.95 4.18
CA GLU A 342 10.77 -18.05 3.23
C GLU A 342 10.17 -17.51 1.92
N SER A 343 10.44 -18.22 0.82
CA SER A 343 9.79 -17.92 -0.45
C SER A 343 8.29 -18.16 -0.33
N LEU A 344 7.50 -17.21 -0.82
CA LEU A 344 6.05 -17.37 -0.88
C LEU A 344 5.68 -18.37 -1.99
N PRO A 345 4.54 -19.06 -1.88
CA PRO A 345 3.98 -19.84 -2.99
C PRO A 345 3.82 -18.96 -4.22
N ALA A 346 4.11 -19.55 -5.39
CA ALA A 346 3.95 -18.87 -6.67
C ALA A 346 2.47 -18.71 -7.04
#